data_94874b68533c88175bbec6280d76b169
#
_entry.id   94874b68533c88175bbec6280d76b169
#
_cell.length_a   1.000
_cell.length_b   1.000
_cell.length_c   1.000
_cell.angle_alpha   90.00
_cell.angle_beta   90.00
_cell.angle_gamma   90.00
#
_symmetry.space_group_name_H-M   'P 1'
#
loop_
_entity.id
_entity.type
_entity.pdbx_description
1 polymer ?
#
loop_
_entity_poly.entity_id
_entity_poly.type
_entity_poly.pdbx_seq_one_letter_code
_entity_poly.pdbx_strand_id
1 'polypeptide(L)'
;MPKVTIVDAPAKRGSDYPAPYAAPLAGRETRNVAAAGGATDFNAHHVRLPPGCLSSQRHWHEGEDEIVVILSGEAVLVDDTGRHPMRAGEIAVFPKGDGNGHHLVNESDTDCVLLAIGLPEASLVHYPDIDLLYSPEKGDLHRDGTPYR
;
A
#
# COMPACT_ATOMS: atom_id res chain seq x y z
N MET A 1 20.36 1.79 18.78
CA MET A 1 20.95 2.12 17.46
C MET A 1 19.85 2.64 16.56
N PRO A 2 20.03 3.82 15.88
CA PRO A 2 19.01 4.36 15.00
C PRO A 2 18.87 3.60 13.65
N LYS A 3 19.85 2.77 13.31
CA LYS A 3 19.81 1.97 12.08
C LYS A 3 18.90 0.77 12.25
N VAL A 4 17.92 0.60 11.35
CA VAL A 4 17.07 -0.58 11.28
C VAL A 4 17.59 -1.52 10.21
N THR A 5 17.80 -2.78 10.57
CA THR A 5 18.10 -3.85 9.61
C THR A 5 16.76 -4.43 9.14
N ILE A 6 16.51 -4.41 7.84
CA ILE A 6 15.19 -4.75 7.28
C ILE A 6 14.68 -6.12 7.75
N VAL A 7 15.57 -7.13 7.73
CA VAL A 7 15.19 -8.50 8.12
C VAL A 7 14.81 -8.65 9.58
N ASP A 8 15.18 -7.70 10.44
CA ASP A 8 14.83 -7.73 11.86
C ASP A 8 13.44 -7.14 12.13
N ALA A 9 12.87 -6.40 11.21
CA ALA A 9 11.51 -5.93 11.32
C ALA A 9 10.52 -7.08 11.01
N PRO A 10 9.45 -7.25 11.80
CA PRO A 10 8.47 -8.31 11.55
C PRO A 10 7.85 -8.20 10.16
N ALA A 11 7.79 -9.33 9.45
CA ALA A 11 7.22 -9.41 8.12
C ALA A 11 5.73 -9.80 8.19
N LYS A 12 4.92 -9.14 7.37
CA LYS A 12 3.55 -9.54 7.07
C LYS A 12 3.47 -9.95 5.60
N ARG A 13 2.89 -11.12 5.32
CA ARG A 13 2.68 -11.62 3.96
C ARG A 13 1.23 -11.49 3.56
N GLY A 14 0.99 -11.08 2.29
CA GLY A 14 -0.36 -10.91 1.77
C GLY A 14 -1.03 -9.65 2.30
N SER A 15 -2.34 -9.73 2.46
CA SER A 15 -3.17 -8.62 2.95
C SER A 15 -4.35 -9.14 3.76
N ASP A 16 -5.01 -8.23 4.48
CA ASP A 16 -6.23 -8.51 5.23
C ASP A 16 -7.51 -8.21 4.44
N TYR A 17 -7.39 -7.94 3.15
CA TYR A 17 -8.58 -7.70 2.32
C TYR A 17 -9.54 -8.88 2.37
N PRO A 18 -10.86 -8.62 2.38
CA PRO A 18 -11.84 -9.70 2.26
C PRO A 18 -11.74 -10.38 0.89
N ALA A 19 -12.10 -11.67 0.83
CA ALA A 19 -12.14 -12.38 -0.44
C ALA A 19 -13.16 -11.73 -1.39
N PRO A 20 -12.86 -11.63 -2.70
CA PRO A 20 -11.71 -12.21 -3.40
C PRO A 20 -10.51 -11.26 -3.53
N TYR A 21 -10.50 -10.13 -2.84
CA TYR A 21 -9.58 -9.02 -3.10
C TYR A 21 -8.17 -9.23 -2.54
N ALA A 22 -7.97 -10.22 -1.67
CA ALA A 22 -6.66 -10.54 -1.11
C ALA A 22 -5.75 -11.32 -2.08
N ALA A 23 -6.31 -12.11 -2.99
CA ALA A 23 -5.55 -13.03 -3.83
C ALA A 23 -4.45 -12.34 -4.67
N PRO A 24 -4.68 -11.18 -5.30
CA PRO A 24 -3.64 -10.51 -6.09
C PRO A 24 -2.46 -10.01 -5.27
N LEU A 25 -2.58 -10.00 -3.94
CA LEU A 25 -1.54 -9.54 -3.02
C LEU A 25 -0.88 -10.68 -2.24
N ALA A 26 -1.17 -11.94 -2.55
CA ALA A 26 -0.75 -13.08 -1.74
C ALA A 26 0.78 -13.16 -1.54
N GLY A 27 1.56 -12.73 -2.52
CA GLY A 27 3.02 -12.74 -2.46
C GLY A 27 3.66 -11.48 -1.88
N ARG A 28 2.88 -10.44 -1.58
CA ARG A 28 3.39 -9.19 -1.03
C ARG A 28 3.98 -9.42 0.36
N GLU A 29 5.16 -8.86 0.62
CA GLU A 29 5.78 -8.87 1.94
C GLU A 29 5.99 -7.43 2.40
N THR A 30 5.48 -7.10 3.59
CA THR A 30 5.60 -5.76 4.18
C THR A 30 6.25 -5.82 5.55
N ARG A 31 7.08 -4.80 5.84
CA ARG A 31 7.74 -4.61 7.13
C ARG A 31 7.64 -3.15 7.52
N ASN A 32 7.03 -2.85 8.67
CA ASN A 32 6.95 -1.47 9.15
C ASN A 32 8.27 -1.10 9.84
N VAL A 33 9.19 -0.52 9.08
CA VAL A 33 10.52 -0.17 9.58
C VAL A 33 10.50 1.04 10.50
N ALA A 34 9.52 1.94 10.36
CA ALA A 34 9.34 3.06 11.29
C ALA A 34 9.01 2.53 12.69
N ALA A 35 8.03 1.64 12.80
CA ALA A 35 7.66 1.01 14.07
C ALA A 35 8.81 0.21 14.66
N ALA A 36 9.55 -0.54 13.84
CA ALA A 36 10.72 -1.29 14.29
C ALA A 36 11.82 -0.37 14.88
N GLY A 37 11.93 0.85 14.36
CA GLY A 37 12.85 1.88 14.88
C GLY A 37 12.27 2.73 16.02
N GLY A 38 11.02 2.49 16.45
CA GLY A 38 10.38 3.20 17.55
C GLY A 38 9.66 4.49 17.16
N ALA A 39 9.49 4.78 15.86
CA ALA A 39 8.73 5.93 15.41
C ALA A 39 7.21 5.67 15.55
N THR A 40 6.46 6.70 15.93
CA THR A 40 5.02 6.58 16.21
C THR A 40 4.14 7.54 15.41
N ASP A 41 4.72 8.61 14.84
CA ASP A 41 3.94 9.63 14.13
C ASP A 41 3.55 9.18 12.72
N PHE A 42 4.34 8.35 12.08
CA PHE A 42 4.09 7.88 10.72
C PHE A 42 4.51 6.42 10.55
N ASN A 43 3.99 5.78 9.52
CA ASN A 43 4.39 4.46 9.07
C ASN A 43 5.42 4.60 7.95
N ALA A 44 6.37 3.68 7.89
CA ALA A 44 7.24 3.49 6.75
C ALA A 44 7.33 1.99 6.48
N HIS A 45 6.68 1.54 5.42
CA HIS A 45 6.66 0.13 5.06
C HIS A 45 7.66 -0.16 3.96
N HIS A 46 8.59 -1.06 4.26
CA HIS A 46 9.43 -1.69 3.26
C HIS A 46 8.61 -2.81 2.64
N VAL A 47 8.35 -2.71 1.33
CA VAL A 47 7.44 -3.60 0.62
C VAL A 47 8.19 -4.31 -0.50
N ARG A 48 8.08 -5.63 -0.53
CA ARG A 48 8.58 -6.46 -1.63
C ARG A 48 7.40 -7.01 -2.41
N LEU A 49 7.38 -6.74 -3.71
CA LEU A 49 6.38 -7.21 -4.65
C LEU A 49 7.03 -8.21 -5.61
N PRO A 50 6.73 -9.51 -5.49
CA PRO A 50 7.13 -10.48 -6.51
C PRO A 50 6.46 -10.18 -7.86
N PRO A 51 6.93 -10.78 -8.97
CA PRO A 51 6.27 -10.63 -10.27
C PRO A 51 4.76 -10.90 -10.21
N GLY A 52 3.97 -10.02 -10.81
CA GLY A 52 2.51 -10.10 -10.87
C GLY A 52 1.78 -9.58 -9.65
N CYS A 53 2.47 -9.19 -8.59
CA CYS A 53 1.84 -8.81 -7.32
C CYS A 53 1.42 -7.34 -7.31
N LEU A 54 0.25 -7.07 -6.74
CA LEU A 54 -0.23 -5.71 -6.45
C LEU A 54 0.34 -5.21 -5.12
N SER A 55 0.58 -3.90 -5.01
CA SER A 55 0.90 -3.25 -3.74
C SER A 55 -0.31 -3.15 -2.82
N SER A 56 -1.47 -2.92 -3.41
CA SER A 56 -2.77 -2.79 -2.75
C SER A 56 -3.85 -2.90 -3.81
N GLN A 57 -5.11 -2.98 -3.40
CA GLN A 57 -6.21 -2.61 -4.28
C GLN A 57 -6.15 -1.09 -4.52
N ARG A 58 -6.62 -0.63 -5.68
CA ARG A 58 -6.59 0.79 -6.00
C ARG A 58 -7.45 1.58 -5.02
N HIS A 59 -6.87 2.58 -4.36
CA HIS A 59 -7.52 3.30 -3.26
C HIS A 59 -7.01 4.73 -3.13
N TRP A 60 -7.76 5.55 -2.38
CA TRP A 60 -7.32 6.87 -1.93
C TRP A 60 -7.78 7.10 -0.49
N HIS A 61 -7.03 7.93 0.25
CA HIS A 61 -7.28 8.25 1.65
C HIS A 61 -7.94 9.62 1.78
N GLU A 62 -8.95 9.75 2.64
CA GLU A 62 -9.56 11.05 2.90
C GLU A 62 -8.61 11.99 3.66
N GLY A 63 -7.89 11.48 4.65
CA GLY A 63 -7.18 12.29 5.64
C GLY A 63 -5.67 12.08 5.72
N GLU A 64 -5.07 11.18 4.93
CA GLU A 64 -3.63 10.89 5.03
C GLU A 64 -2.94 11.05 3.68
N ASP A 65 -1.86 11.86 3.68
CA ASP A 65 -0.92 11.89 2.56
C ASP A 65 -0.08 10.61 2.53
N GLU A 66 0.36 10.21 1.34
CA GLU A 66 1.22 9.04 1.16
C GLU A 66 2.33 9.33 0.16
N ILE A 67 3.52 8.77 0.41
CA ILE A 67 4.66 8.84 -0.50
C ILE A 67 5.16 7.42 -0.74
N VAL A 68 5.46 7.10 -2.00
CA VAL A 68 6.07 5.84 -2.39
C VAL A 68 7.37 6.11 -3.14
N VAL A 69 8.43 5.41 -2.72
CA VAL A 69 9.76 5.47 -3.35
C VAL A 69 10.12 4.08 -3.86
N ILE A 70 10.46 3.96 -5.13
CA ILE A 70 10.98 2.70 -5.66
C ILE A 70 12.45 2.58 -5.27
N LEU A 71 12.81 1.54 -4.53
CA LEU A 71 14.17 1.29 -4.08
C LEU A 71 14.94 0.40 -5.04
N SER A 72 14.29 -0.63 -5.60
CA SER A 72 14.89 -1.53 -6.59
C SER A 72 13.82 -2.17 -7.47
N GLY A 73 14.21 -2.59 -8.66
CA GLY A 73 13.28 -3.13 -9.64
C GLY A 73 12.42 -2.04 -10.27
N GLU A 74 11.26 -2.44 -10.76
CA GLU A 74 10.30 -1.55 -11.39
C GLU A 74 8.87 -1.98 -11.11
N ALA A 75 7.95 -1.03 -11.17
CA ALA A 75 6.52 -1.28 -11.06
C ALA A 75 5.76 -0.31 -11.95
N VAL A 76 4.49 -0.58 -12.15
CA VAL A 76 3.57 0.34 -12.86
C VAL A 76 2.64 0.95 -11.83
N LEU A 77 2.66 2.27 -11.74
CA LEU A 77 1.66 3.04 -10.99
C LEU A 77 0.41 3.14 -11.84
N VAL A 78 -0.73 2.74 -11.29
CA VAL A 78 -2.04 2.83 -11.93
C VAL A 78 -2.89 3.80 -11.13
N ASP A 79 -3.37 4.85 -11.79
CA ASP A 79 -4.26 5.85 -11.18
C ASP A 79 -5.38 6.24 -12.17
N ASP A 80 -6.15 7.27 -11.83
CA ASP A 80 -7.26 7.73 -12.67
C ASP A 80 -6.79 8.29 -14.03
N THR A 81 -5.53 8.70 -14.16
CA THR A 81 -4.95 9.23 -15.40
C THR A 81 -4.34 8.16 -16.30
N GLY A 82 -4.22 6.93 -15.81
CA GLY A 82 -3.69 5.80 -16.57
C GLY A 82 -2.56 5.06 -15.88
N ARG A 83 -1.62 4.60 -16.68
CA ARG A 83 -0.53 3.72 -16.26
C ARG A 83 0.80 4.43 -16.44
N HIS A 84 1.62 4.42 -15.38
CA HIS A 84 2.88 5.17 -15.33
C HIS A 84 4.00 4.24 -14.85
N PRO A 85 4.91 3.81 -15.73
CA PRO A 85 6.07 3.01 -15.31
C PRO A 85 6.92 3.78 -14.29
N MET A 86 7.34 3.09 -13.24
CA MET A 86 8.22 3.63 -12.19
C MET A 86 9.41 2.73 -12.00
N ARG A 87 10.59 3.34 -11.91
CA ARG A 87 11.89 2.67 -11.74
C ARG A 87 12.56 3.10 -10.43
N ALA A 88 13.61 2.38 -10.07
CA ALA A 88 14.39 2.67 -8.86
C ALA A 88 14.79 4.15 -8.81
N GLY A 89 14.58 4.79 -7.66
CA GLY A 89 14.83 6.21 -7.41
C GLY A 89 13.65 7.13 -7.72
N GLU A 90 12.63 6.67 -8.41
CA GLU A 90 11.45 7.48 -8.70
C GLU A 90 10.46 7.47 -7.54
N ILE A 91 9.72 8.58 -7.41
CA ILE A 91 8.87 8.87 -6.26
C ILE A 91 7.47 9.22 -6.76
N ALA A 92 6.44 8.69 -6.11
CA ALA A 92 5.05 9.08 -6.28
C ALA A 92 4.53 9.69 -4.98
N VAL A 93 3.70 10.73 -5.10
CA VAL A 93 3.07 11.40 -3.97
C VAL A 93 1.56 11.38 -4.17
N PHE A 94 0.85 10.95 -3.15
CA PHE A 94 -0.61 10.82 -3.16
C PHE A 94 -1.20 11.74 -2.09
N PRO A 95 -1.64 12.96 -2.47
CA PRO A 95 -2.25 13.89 -1.52
C PRO A 95 -3.56 13.34 -0.97
N LYS A 96 -3.82 13.59 0.29
CA LYS A 96 -5.08 13.23 0.93
C LYS A 96 -6.27 13.89 0.23
N GLY A 97 -7.39 13.18 0.16
CA GLY A 97 -8.66 13.73 -0.27
C GLY A 97 -8.75 14.11 -1.75
N ASP A 98 -7.80 13.69 -2.59
CA ASP A 98 -7.79 14.05 -4.01
C ASP A 98 -8.75 13.21 -4.88
N GLY A 99 -9.28 12.13 -4.33
CA GLY A 99 -10.19 11.23 -5.04
C GLY A 99 -9.53 10.34 -6.10
N ASN A 100 -8.22 10.45 -6.27
CA ASN A 100 -7.46 9.70 -7.27
C ASN A 100 -6.99 8.36 -6.70
N GLY A 101 -7.72 7.30 -6.96
CA GLY A 101 -7.35 5.97 -6.53
C GLY A 101 -6.07 5.49 -7.22
N HIS A 102 -5.16 4.90 -6.44
CA HIS A 102 -3.85 4.46 -6.90
C HIS A 102 -3.45 3.11 -6.34
N HIS A 103 -2.64 2.39 -7.08
CA HIS A 103 -1.83 1.28 -6.62
C HIS A 103 -0.64 1.06 -7.57
N LEU A 104 0.28 0.20 -7.15
CA LEU A 104 1.37 -0.25 -7.99
C LEU A 104 1.21 -1.74 -8.28
N VAL A 105 1.64 -2.15 -9.46
CA VAL A 105 1.68 -3.56 -9.86
C VAL A 105 3.05 -3.88 -10.43
N ASN A 106 3.64 -5.00 -9.99
CA ASN A 106 4.91 -5.48 -10.54
C ASN A 106 4.61 -6.37 -11.76
N GLU A 107 4.72 -5.79 -12.95
CA GLU A 107 4.54 -6.51 -14.22
C GLU A 107 5.86 -7.00 -14.81
N SER A 108 6.96 -6.82 -14.07
CA SER A 108 8.29 -7.31 -14.47
C SER A 108 8.49 -8.78 -14.08
N ASP A 109 9.62 -9.33 -14.44
CA ASP A 109 10.02 -10.70 -14.11
C ASP A 109 10.93 -10.81 -12.88
N THR A 110 11.20 -9.69 -12.20
CA THR A 110 12.01 -9.61 -10.98
C THR A 110 11.24 -8.91 -9.87
N ASP A 111 11.69 -9.09 -8.61
CA ASP A 111 11.08 -8.40 -7.47
C ASP A 111 11.19 -6.88 -7.61
N CYS A 112 10.14 -6.17 -7.22
CA CYS A 112 10.15 -4.74 -6.98
C CYS A 112 10.16 -4.49 -5.49
N VAL A 113 11.06 -3.62 -5.04
CA VAL A 113 11.13 -3.20 -3.63
C VAL A 113 10.84 -1.70 -3.57
N LEU A 114 9.93 -1.32 -2.68
CA LEU A 114 9.54 0.06 -2.50
C LEU A 114 9.43 0.41 -1.00
N LEU A 115 9.47 1.70 -0.71
CA LEU A 115 9.20 2.25 0.61
C LEU A 115 7.92 3.10 0.51
N ALA A 116 6.91 2.72 1.29
CA ALA A 116 5.66 3.46 1.39
C ALA A 116 5.60 4.18 2.74
N ILE A 117 5.48 5.51 2.71
CA ILE A 117 5.47 6.37 3.89
C ILE A 117 4.11 7.04 3.98
N GLY A 118 3.49 6.97 5.14
CA GLY A 118 2.20 7.59 5.39
C GLY A 118 1.88 7.68 6.87
N LEU A 119 0.82 8.39 7.20
CA LEU A 119 0.30 8.45 8.55
C LEU A 119 -0.49 7.17 8.87
N PRO A 120 -0.63 6.80 10.14
CA PRO A 120 -1.59 5.77 10.54
C PRO A 120 -2.99 6.11 10.03
N GLU A 121 -3.72 5.14 9.51
CA GLU A 121 -5.05 5.34 8.97
C GLU A 121 -6.02 5.80 10.06
N ALA A 122 -6.51 7.02 9.95
CA ALA A 122 -7.43 7.66 10.88
C ALA A 122 -8.68 8.20 10.18
N SER A 123 -8.83 7.96 8.89
CA SER A 123 -9.96 8.39 8.06
C SER A 123 -10.43 7.26 7.15
N LEU A 124 -11.51 7.48 6.42
CA LEU A 124 -12.02 6.52 5.45
C LEU A 124 -11.02 6.32 4.30
N VAL A 125 -10.92 5.07 3.85
CA VAL A 125 -10.16 4.69 2.65
C VAL A 125 -11.14 4.19 1.60
N HIS A 126 -11.11 4.80 0.43
CA HIS A 126 -12.04 4.52 -0.66
C HIS A 126 -11.39 3.63 -1.73
N TYR A 127 -12.13 2.63 -2.18
CA TYR A 127 -11.71 1.67 -3.21
C TYR A 127 -12.63 1.79 -4.43
N PRO A 128 -12.28 2.60 -5.44
CA PRO A 128 -13.22 2.93 -6.52
C PRO A 128 -13.60 1.76 -7.43
N ASP A 129 -12.77 0.71 -7.52
CA ASP A 129 -12.96 -0.38 -8.47
C ASP A 129 -13.67 -1.60 -7.88
N ILE A 130 -13.81 -1.68 -6.57
CA ILE A 130 -14.32 -2.86 -5.85
C ILE A 130 -15.36 -2.46 -4.81
N ASP A 131 -16.10 -3.43 -4.34
CA ASP A 131 -17.12 -3.23 -3.30
C ASP A 131 -16.45 -3.22 -1.91
N LEU A 132 -15.67 -2.17 -1.65
CA LEU A 132 -14.93 -2.03 -0.40
C LEU A 132 -14.81 -0.57 0.01
N LEU A 133 -15.01 -0.33 1.31
CA LEU A 133 -14.75 0.91 2.01
C LEU A 133 -14.11 0.53 3.35
N TYR A 134 -12.99 1.13 3.71
CA TYR A 134 -12.38 0.91 5.02
C TYR A 134 -12.71 2.05 5.96
N SER A 135 -13.13 1.69 7.17
CA SER A 135 -13.38 2.62 8.27
C SER A 135 -12.46 2.26 9.45
N PRO A 136 -11.69 3.22 10.00
CA PRO A 136 -10.87 2.95 11.18
C PRO A 136 -11.66 2.44 12.39
N GLU A 137 -12.93 2.83 12.50
CA GLU A 137 -13.81 2.41 13.60
C GLU A 137 -14.48 1.06 13.36
N LYS A 138 -14.85 0.77 12.09
CA LYS A 138 -15.74 -0.35 11.77
C LYS A 138 -15.03 -1.46 10.95
N GLY A 139 -13.80 -1.19 10.47
CA GLY A 139 -13.08 -2.12 9.60
C GLY A 139 -13.57 -2.11 8.16
N ASP A 140 -13.47 -3.25 7.50
CA ASP A 140 -13.88 -3.40 6.10
C ASP A 140 -15.40 -3.44 5.96
N LEU A 141 -15.91 -2.60 5.07
CA LEU A 141 -17.34 -2.45 4.79
C LEU A 141 -17.60 -2.64 3.29
N HIS A 142 -18.78 -3.13 2.95
CA HIS A 142 -19.32 -2.96 1.61
C HIS A 142 -19.59 -1.47 1.34
N ARG A 143 -19.71 -1.09 0.09
CA ARG A 143 -20.02 0.32 -0.25
C ARG A 143 -21.33 0.83 0.32
N ASP A 144 -22.28 -0.07 0.59
CA ASP A 144 -23.55 0.28 1.25
C ASP A 144 -23.43 0.45 2.76
N GLY A 145 -22.23 0.26 3.32
CA GLY A 145 -21.93 0.42 4.73
C GLY A 145 -22.13 -0.83 5.59
N THR A 146 -22.52 -1.95 4.99
CA THR A 146 -22.63 -3.22 5.73
C THR A 146 -21.25 -3.86 5.90
N PRO A 147 -20.97 -4.51 7.06
CA PRO A 147 -19.65 -5.07 7.32
C PRO A 147 -19.42 -6.37 6.53
N TYR A 148 -18.17 -6.60 6.15
CA TYR A 148 -17.71 -7.92 5.72
C TYR A 148 -17.67 -8.85 6.92
N ARG A 149 -18.01 -10.12 6.69
CA ARG A 149 -18.06 -11.15 7.72
C ARG A 149 -16.88 -12.10 7.64
#